data_94c0c9ee895942bf4aa7ee77be5bf83a
#
_entry.id   94c0c9ee895942bf4aa7ee77be5bf83a
#
_cell.length_a   1.000
_cell.length_b   1.000
_cell.length_c   1.000
_cell.angle_alpha   90.00
_cell.angle_beta   90.00
_cell.angle_gamma   90.00
#
_symmetry.space_group_name_H-M   'P 1'
#
loop_
_entity.id
_entity.type
_entity.pdbx_description
1 polymer ?
#
loop_
_entity_poly.entity_id
_entity_poly.type
_entity_poly.pdbx_seq_one_letter_code
_entity_poly.pdbx_strand_id
1 'polypeptide(L)'
;TVINVPLAFSNALATSLIPSLVAAVKAGNRKQVHRKIALFAKFDMMIAIPSAVGLLVLARPVLDLLFFTENNAEASRILQVGALSVIFYCLSTVTNAVLQGMDRMMIPVRNAAISLGIHIVALFIMMVVFEWGVYAVVVSKIVFSASTCILNSHSLREEVGYVQEQRKTFVIPAAAAVLMGGAALLVHLLFELFVGTQIATVVALLVAVAVYGVSLILLGGLTEAELREVPKGTKLVSLCKKLHLLR
;
A
#
# COMPACT_ATOMS: atom_id res chain seq x y z
N THR A 1 -2.32 -14.82 -3.05
CA THR A 1 -0.86 -14.96 -2.89
C THR A 1 -0.14 -13.68 -3.34
N VAL A 2 -0.44 -13.11 -4.50
CA VAL A 2 0.22 -11.90 -5.04
C VAL A 2 0.00 -10.67 -4.15
N ILE A 3 -1.19 -10.50 -3.58
CA ILE A 3 -1.53 -9.44 -2.61
C ILE A 3 -0.64 -9.47 -1.36
N ASN A 4 -0.10 -10.63 -1.00
CA ASN A 4 0.73 -10.75 0.21
C ASN A 4 2.11 -10.11 0.08
N VAL A 5 2.60 -9.83 -1.14
CA VAL A 5 3.91 -9.20 -1.34
C VAL A 5 3.98 -7.80 -0.75
N PRO A 6 3.09 -6.85 -1.09
CA PRO A 6 3.08 -5.53 -0.45
C PRO A 6 2.78 -5.61 1.06
N LEU A 7 1.95 -6.57 1.51
CA LEU A 7 1.69 -6.76 2.93
C LEU A 7 2.93 -7.21 3.71
N ALA A 8 3.78 -8.05 3.12
CA ALA A 8 5.05 -8.46 3.75
C ALA A 8 5.98 -7.26 3.96
N PHE A 9 6.03 -6.33 3.01
CA PHE A 9 6.74 -5.06 3.16
C PHE A 9 6.17 -4.20 4.28
N SER A 10 4.85 -4.04 4.34
CA SER A 10 4.17 -3.30 5.40
C SER A 10 4.46 -3.89 6.78
N ASN A 11 4.44 -5.22 6.91
CA ASN A 11 4.81 -5.90 8.16
C ASN A 11 6.27 -5.66 8.55
N ALA A 12 7.21 -5.67 7.60
CA ALA A 12 8.61 -5.38 7.87
C ALA A 12 8.83 -3.93 8.32
N LEU A 13 8.14 -2.97 7.68
CA LEU A 13 8.14 -1.57 8.13
C LEU A 13 7.53 -1.42 9.51
N ALA A 14 6.39 -2.04 9.77
CA ALA A 14 5.70 -2.00 11.05
C ALA A 14 6.59 -2.51 12.20
N THR A 15 7.26 -3.65 12.01
CA THR A 15 8.19 -4.21 13.00
C THR A 15 9.39 -3.30 13.25
N SER A 16 9.93 -2.65 12.23
CA SER A 16 11.04 -1.72 12.38
C SER A 16 10.65 -0.40 13.08
N LEU A 17 9.38 0.00 12.99
CA LEU A 17 8.83 1.18 13.64
C LEU A 17 8.79 1.04 15.16
N ILE A 18 8.37 -0.12 15.67
CA ILE A 18 8.05 -0.33 17.09
C ILE A 18 9.18 0.12 18.04
N PRO A 19 10.45 -0.30 17.90
CA PRO A 19 11.50 0.10 18.84
C PRO A 19 11.73 1.61 18.86
N SER A 20 11.73 2.22 17.69
CA SER A 20 11.97 3.64 17.54
C SER A 20 10.82 4.50 18.06
N LEU A 21 9.59 3.99 17.95
CA LEU A 21 8.38 4.63 18.46
C LEU A 21 8.32 4.54 19.99
N VAL A 22 8.58 3.36 20.56
CA VAL A 22 8.64 3.14 22.01
C VAL A 22 9.64 4.09 22.68
N ALA A 23 10.83 4.28 22.07
CA ALA A 23 11.82 5.22 22.58
C ALA A 23 11.29 6.66 22.59
N ALA A 24 10.58 7.09 21.53
CA ALA A 24 10.00 8.44 21.46
C ALA A 24 8.85 8.64 22.46
N VAL A 25 8.03 7.60 22.68
CA VAL A 25 6.93 7.60 23.65
C VAL A 25 7.49 7.70 25.08
N LYS A 26 8.50 6.89 25.44
CA LYS A 26 9.16 6.93 26.75
C LYS A 26 9.83 8.26 27.03
N ALA A 27 10.36 8.93 25.99
CA ALA A 27 10.94 10.26 26.11
C ALA A 27 9.89 11.39 26.24
N GLY A 28 8.59 11.09 26.20
CA GLY A 28 7.50 12.07 26.28
C GLY A 28 7.42 13.03 25.09
N ASN A 29 8.14 12.76 24.00
CA ASN A 29 8.29 13.67 22.88
C ASN A 29 7.18 13.45 21.84
N ARG A 30 6.01 14.04 22.06
CA ARG A 30 4.84 13.94 21.14
C ARG A 30 5.16 14.34 19.70
N LYS A 31 6.01 15.35 19.49
CA LYS A 31 6.39 15.81 18.15
C LYS A 31 7.18 14.75 17.39
N GLN A 32 8.08 14.05 18.07
CA GLN A 32 8.81 12.92 17.49
C GLN A 32 7.89 11.74 17.20
N VAL A 33 6.94 11.43 18.08
CA VAL A 33 5.93 10.38 17.87
C VAL A 33 5.14 10.68 16.60
N HIS A 34 4.57 11.88 16.45
CA HIS A 34 3.82 12.27 15.24
C HIS A 34 4.67 12.19 13.98
N ARG A 35 5.92 12.68 14.02
CA ARG A 35 6.84 12.62 12.88
C ARG A 35 7.12 11.19 12.45
N LYS A 36 7.34 10.27 13.40
CA LYS A 36 7.57 8.84 13.10
C LYS A 36 6.34 8.20 12.48
N ILE A 37 5.16 8.41 13.07
CA ILE A 37 3.90 7.87 12.51
C ILE A 37 3.70 8.35 11.07
N ALA A 38 3.85 9.67 10.83
CA ALA A 38 3.70 10.25 9.50
C ALA A 38 4.69 9.67 8.48
N LEU A 39 5.95 9.51 8.88
CA LEU A 39 7.01 8.98 8.02
C LEU A 39 6.74 7.53 7.62
N PHE A 40 6.40 6.67 8.58
CA PHE A 40 6.13 5.27 8.31
C PHE A 40 4.84 5.05 7.51
N ALA A 41 3.76 5.77 7.83
CA ALA A 41 2.54 5.74 7.05
C ALA A 41 2.78 6.20 5.60
N LYS A 42 3.61 7.21 5.40
CA LYS A 42 4.01 7.70 4.09
C LYS A 42 4.78 6.65 3.29
N PHE A 43 5.83 6.04 3.88
CA PHE A 43 6.59 4.98 3.21
C PHE A 43 5.75 3.75 2.89
N ASP A 44 4.87 3.38 3.80
CA ASP A 44 3.95 2.27 3.59
C ASP A 44 3.02 2.53 2.40
N MET A 45 2.41 3.72 2.32
CA MET A 45 1.54 4.11 1.21
C MET A 45 2.30 4.27 -0.11
N MET A 46 3.57 4.68 -0.08
CA MET A 46 4.43 4.71 -1.27
C MET A 46 4.65 3.33 -1.91
N ILE A 47 4.47 2.25 -1.15
CA ILE A 47 4.55 0.88 -1.65
C ILE A 47 3.14 0.31 -1.91
N ALA A 48 2.20 0.53 -1.00
CA ALA A 48 0.86 -0.03 -1.07
C ALA A 48 0.07 0.51 -2.28
N ILE A 49 0.10 1.82 -2.51
CA ILE A 49 -0.67 2.45 -3.60
C ILE A 49 -0.20 2.00 -4.99
N PRO A 50 1.09 2.07 -5.36
CA PRO A 50 1.53 1.57 -6.66
C PRO A 50 1.34 0.07 -6.81
N SER A 51 1.48 -0.71 -5.73
CA SER A 51 1.18 -2.15 -5.76
C SER A 51 -0.29 -2.41 -6.08
N ALA A 52 -1.21 -1.67 -5.45
CA ALA A 52 -2.64 -1.78 -5.74
C ALA A 52 -2.96 -1.40 -7.18
N VAL A 53 -2.43 -0.27 -7.68
CA VAL A 53 -2.64 0.17 -9.07
C VAL A 53 -2.01 -0.81 -10.06
N GLY A 54 -0.80 -1.30 -9.78
CA GLY A 54 -0.13 -2.32 -10.60
C GLY A 54 -0.93 -3.60 -10.71
N LEU A 55 -1.47 -4.10 -9.57
CA LEU A 55 -2.35 -5.27 -9.54
C LEU A 55 -3.68 -5.02 -10.24
N LEU A 56 -4.19 -3.80 -10.20
CA LEU A 56 -5.43 -3.45 -10.90
C LEU A 56 -5.23 -3.43 -12.41
N VAL A 57 -4.12 -2.87 -12.89
CA VAL A 57 -3.85 -2.68 -14.32
C VAL A 57 -3.28 -3.93 -14.97
N LEU A 58 -2.32 -4.60 -14.32
CA LEU A 58 -1.59 -5.75 -14.85
C LEU A 58 -2.03 -7.09 -14.22
N ALA A 59 -3.25 -7.18 -13.63
CA ALA A 59 -3.72 -8.40 -12.98
C ALA A 59 -3.62 -9.63 -13.87
N ARG A 60 -4.15 -9.56 -15.10
CA ARG A 60 -4.15 -10.67 -16.04
C ARG A 60 -2.73 -11.01 -16.52
N PRO A 61 -1.92 -10.08 -17.06
CA PRO A 61 -0.55 -10.36 -17.45
C PRO A 61 0.31 -10.95 -16.33
N VAL A 62 0.15 -10.46 -15.09
CA VAL A 62 0.88 -10.98 -13.92
C VAL A 62 0.45 -12.40 -13.57
N LEU A 63 -0.84 -12.71 -13.63
CA LEU A 63 -1.32 -14.08 -13.40
C LEU A 63 -0.88 -15.02 -14.52
N ASP A 64 -0.93 -14.60 -15.78
CA ASP A 64 -0.47 -15.40 -16.93
C ASP A 64 1.05 -15.66 -16.87
N LEU A 65 1.82 -14.74 -16.25
CA LEU A 65 3.24 -14.93 -16.00
C LEU A 65 3.54 -15.92 -14.86
N LEU A 66 2.71 -15.92 -13.81
CA LEU A 66 2.93 -16.73 -12.60
C LEU A 66 2.26 -18.11 -12.68
N PHE A 67 1.14 -18.20 -13.38
CA PHE A 67 0.33 -19.41 -13.48
C PHE A 67 0.06 -19.72 -14.95
N PHE A 68 0.68 -20.76 -15.46
CA PHE A 68 0.52 -21.24 -16.84
C PHE A 68 -0.83 -21.98 -17.03
N THR A 69 -1.94 -21.35 -16.62
CA THR A 69 -3.29 -21.93 -16.69
C THR A 69 -4.06 -21.28 -17.81
N GLU A 70 -4.80 -22.05 -18.60
CA GLU A 70 -5.50 -21.54 -19.79
C GLU A 70 -6.59 -20.50 -19.53
N ASN A 71 -7.06 -20.36 -18.28
CA ASN A 71 -8.16 -19.42 -17.97
C ASN A 71 -7.93 -18.63 -16.67
N ASN A 72 -7.11 -17.59 -16.75
CA ASN A 72 -6.88 -16.65 -15.64
C ASN A 72 -7.87 -15.46 -15.63
N ALA A 73 -8.87 -15.44 -16.51
CA ALA A 73 -9.74 -14.28 -16.69
C ALA A 73 -10.56 -13.96 -15.42
N GLU A 74 -11.17 -14.98 -14.80
CA GLU A 74 -11.94 -14.80 -13.57
C GLU A 74 -11.04 -14.47 -12.38
N ALA A 75 -9.91 -15.17 -12.23
CA ALA A 75 -8.92 -14.90 -11.20
C ALA A 75 -8.36 -13.48 -11.30
N SER A 76 -8.17 -12.96 -12.52
CA SER A 76 -7.69 -11.58 -12.74
C SER A 76 -8.72 -10.54 -12.29
N ARG A 77 -10.01 -10.75 -12.57
CA ARG A 77 -11.09 -9.86 -12.09
C ARG A 77 -11.17 -9.85 -10.57
N ILE A 78 -11.09 -11.01 -9.94
CA ILE A 78 -11.06 -11.14 -8.49
C ILE A 78 -9.84 -10.42 -7.90
N LEU A 79 -8.67 -10.55 -8.52
CA LEU A 79 -7.45 -9.87 -8.10
C LEU A 79 -7.56 -8.34 -8.26
N GLN A 80 -8.15 -7.87 -9.35
CA GLN A 80 -8.41 -6.44 -9.58
C GLN A 80 -9.28 -5.83 -8.49
N VAL A 81 -10.41 -6.48 -8.18
CA VAL A 81 -11.28 -6.02 -7.08
C VAL A 81 -10.54 -6.06 -5.75
N GLY A 82 -9.81 -7.14 -5.49
CA GLY A 82 -9.04 -7.34 -4.26
C GLY A 82 -7.87 -6.37 -4.09
N ALA A 83 -7.34 -5.80 -5.17
CA ALA A 83 -6.19 -4.89 -5.12
C ALA A 83 -6.43 -3.67 -4.22
N LEU A 84 -7.67 -3.17 -4.17
CA LEU A 84 -8.02 -2.04 -3.31
C LEU A 84 -7.83 -2.35 -1.82
N SER A 85 -8.01 -3.61 -1.41
CA SER A 85 -7.81 -4.02 -0.01
C SER A 85 -6.37 -3.83 0.45
N VAL A 86 -5.38 -3.88 -0.45
CA VAL A 86 -3.96 -3.73 -0.14
C VAL A 86 -3.68 -2.41 0.58
N ILE A 87 -4.25 -1.30 0.09
CA ILE A 87 -4.06 0.04 0.65
C ILE A 87 -4.53 0.08 2.10
N PHE A 88 -5.75 -0.40 2.35
CA PHE A 88 -6.32 -0.39 3.70
C PHE A 88 -5.61 -1.38 4.63
N TYR A 89 -5.23 -2.55 4.15
CA TYR A 89 -4.49 -3.53 4.94
C TYR A 89 -3.12 -3.01 5.37
N CYS A 90 -2.37 -2.44 4.45
CA CYS A 90 -1.06 -1.87 4.75
C CYS A 90 -1.19 -0.77 5.80
N LEU A 91 -2.10 0.17 5.59
CA LEU A 91 -2.29 1.27 6.56
C LEU A 91 -2.78 0.76 7.93
N SER A 92 -3.66 -0.27 7.96
CA SER A 92 -4.09 -0.87 9.22
C SER A 92 -2.94 -1.57 9.95
N THR A 93 -2.01 -2.19 9.22
CA THR A 93 -0.81 -2.84 9.77
C THR A 93 0.10 -1.84 10.47
N VAL A 94 0.40 -0.71 9.83
CA VAL A 94 1.21 0.36 10.44
C VAL A 94 0.51 0.97 11.64
N THR A 95 -0.79 1.26 11.54
CA THR A 95 -1.54 1.85 12.66
C THR A 95 -1.67 0.89 13.84
N ASN A 96 -1.81 -0.42 13.59
CA ASN A 96 -1.72 -1.45 14.64
C ASN A 96 -0.37 -1.42 15.36
N ALA A 97 0.73 -1.38 14.59
CA ALA A 97 2.08 -1.34 15.16
C ALA A 97 2.31 -0.07 15.99
N VAL A 98 1.77 1.06 15.55
CA VAL A 98 1.82 2.32 16.31
C VAL A 98 1.11 2.19 17.65
N LEU A 99 -0.13 1.70 17.66
CA LEU A 99 -0.89 1.52 18.89
C LEU A 99 -0.23 0.52 19.85
N GLN A 100 0.34 -0.57 19.32
CA GLN A 100 1.11 -1.54 20.09
C GLN A 100 2.39 -0.91 20.68
N GLY A 101 3.12 -0.13 19.89
CA GLY A 101 4.33 0.57 20.36
C GLY A 101 4.06 1.65 21.41
N MET A 102 2.81 2.11 21.53
CA MET A 102 2.35 3.02 22.58
C MET A 102 1.84 2.30 23.85
N ASP A 103 2.03 0.97 23.93
CA ASP A 103 1.49 0.12 25.00
C ASP A 103 -0.05 0.08 25.06
N ARG A 104 -0.69 0.28 23.92
CA ARG A 104 -2.14 0.25 23.75
C ARG A 104 -2.59 -1.01 22.99
N MET A 105 -2.07 -2.18 23.37
CA MET A 105 -2.28 -3.45 22.65
C MET A 105 -3.75 -3.88 22.52
N MET A 106 -4.59 -3.50 23.47
CA MET A 106 -6.02 -3.88 23.46
C MET A 106 -6.85 -3.07 22.45
N ILE A 107 -6.39 -1.89 22.04
CA ILE A 107 -7.14 -1.05 21.08
C ILE A 107 -7.21 -1.71 19.68
N PRO A 108 -6.08 -2.15 19.07
CA PRO A 108 -6.15 -2.88 17.80
C PRO A 108 -6.99 -4.16 17.87
N VAL A 109 -6.93 -4.89 18.98
CA VAL A 109 -7.73 -6.11 19.18
C VAL A 109 -9.23 -5.80 19.19
N ARG A 110 -9.64 -4.79 19.95
CA ARG A 110 -11.03 -4.31 19.98
C ARG A 110 -11.50 -3.85 18.60
N ASN A 111 -10.70 -3.04 17.93
CA ASN A 111 -11.02 -2.50 16.61
C ASN A 111 -11.13 -3.62 15.56
N ALA A 112 -10.24 -4.61 15.60
CA ALA A 112 -10.30 -5.79 14.74
C ALA A 112 -11.54 -6.64 15.02
N ALA A 113 -11.94 -6.81 16.28
CA ALA A 113 -13.17 -7.54 16.65
C ALA A 113 -14.43 -6.84 16.11
N ILE A 114 -14.51 -5.50 16.24
CA ILE A 114 -15.61 -4.72 15.68
C ILE A 114 -15.63 -4.85 14.15
N SER A 115 -14.46 -4.71 13.51
CA SER A 115 -14.34 -4.85 12.06
C SER A 115 -14.70 -6.25 11.57
N LEU A 116 -14.41 -7.29 12.36
CA LEU A 116 -14.82 -8.66 12.05
C LEU A 116 -16.37 -8.80 12.10
N GLY A 117 -17.02 -8.19 13.08
CA GLY A 117 -18.48 -8.13 13.13
C GLY A 117 -19.06 -7.46 11.87
N ILE A 118 -18.54 -6.31 11.49
CA ILE A 118 -18.95 -5.59 10.27
C ILE A 118 -18.70 -6.46 9.02
N HIS A 119 -17.54 -7.14 8.95
CA HIS A 119 -17.21 -8.05 7.86
C HIS A 119 -18.21 -9.20 7.73
N ILE A 120 -18.56 -9.86 8.82
CA ILE A 120 -19.51 -10.98 8.83
C ILE A 120 -20.88 -10.52 8.32
N VAL A 121 -21.38 -9.38 8.82
CA VAL A 121 -22.66 -8.80 8.38
C VAL A 121 -22.61 -8.44 6.90
N ALA A 122 -21.54 -7.76 6.46
CA ALA A 122 -21.36 -7.40 5.05
C ALA A 122 -21.29 -8.63 4.15
N LEU A 123 -20.52 -9.66 4.55
CA LEU A 123 -20.41 -10.92 3.82
C LEU A 123 -21.78 -11.60 3.68
N PHE A 124 -22.53 -11.69 4.79
CA PHE A 124 -23.86 -12.30 4.79
C PHE A 124 -24.81 -11.57 3.82
N ILE A 125 -24.87 -10.25 3.91
CA ILE A 125 -25.73 -9.44 3.03
C ILE A 125 -25.33 -9.64 1.56
N MET A 126 -24.03 -9.54 1.24
CA MET A 126 -23.55 -9.66 -0.14
C MET A 126 -23.74 -11.08 -0.69
N MET A 127 -23.62 -12.12 0.14
CA MET A 127 -23.72 -13.51 -0.28
C MET A 127 -25.18 -13.97 -0.41
N VAL A 128 -26.04 -13.58 0.54
CA VAL A 128 -27.42 -14.07 0.63
C VAL A 128 -28.42 -13.15 -0.08
N VAL A 129 -28.25 -11.80 0.05
CA VAL A 129 -29.21 -10.85 -0.55
C VAL A 129 -28.83 -10.49 -1.97
N PHE A 130 -27.54 -10.27 -2.25
CA PHE A 130 -27.06 -9.86 -3.58
C PHE A 130 -26.55 -11.02 -4.42
N GLU A 131 -26.35 -12.21 -3.86
CA GLU A 131 -25.86 -13.42 -4.55
C GLU A 131 -24.54 -13.21 -5.32
N TRP A 132 -23.63 -12.38 -4.80
CA TRP A 132 -22.38 -12.04 -5.47
C TRP A 132 -21.35 -13.18 -5.49
N GLY A 133 -21.62 -14.33 -4.89
CA GLY A 133 -20.73 -15.50 -4.90
C GLY A 133 -19.31 -15.15 -4.37
N VAL A 134 -18.28 -15.48 -5.12
CA VAL A 134 -16.88 -15.26 -4.72
C VAL A 134 -16.55 -13.78 -4.53
N TYR A 135 -17.18 -12.88 -5.28
CA TYR A 135 -16.97 -11.43 -5.13
C TYR A 135 -17.41 -10.91 -3.76
N ALA A 136 -18.42 -11.50 -3.15
CA ALA A 136 -18.85 -11.16 -1.79
C ALA A 136 -17.70 -11.31 -0.79
N VAL A 137 -16.90 -12.39 -0.91
CA VAL A 137 -15.74 -12.65 -0.03
C VAL A 137 -14.64 -11.59 -0.23
N VAL A 138 -14.39 -11.17 -1.46
CA VAL A 138 -13.34 -10.19 -1.76
C VAL A 138 -13.75 -8.81 -1.30
N VAL A 139 -14.98 -8.40 -1.58
CA VAL A 139 -15.49 -7.07 -1.18
C VAL A 139 -15.63 -6.97 0.33
N SER A 140 -16.10 -8.03 1.00
CA SER A 140 -16.17 -8.05 2.47
C SER A 140 -14.80 -7.94 3.15
N LYS A 141 -13.72 -8.46 2.52
CA LYS A 141 -12.34 -8.22 2.97
C LYS A 141 -11.93 -6.75 2.83
N ILE A 142 -12.35 -6.07 1.78
CA ILE A 142 -12.13 -4.62 1.64
C ILE A 142 -12.85 -3.88 2.78
N VAL A 143 -14.09 -4.24 3.06
CA VAL A 143 -14.88 -3.68 4.17
C VAL A 143 -14.18 -3.91 5.51
N PHE A 144 -13.65 -5.12 5.75
CA PHE A 144 -12.88 -5.44 6.97
C PHE A 144 -11.65 -4.54 7.11
N SER A 145 -10.81 -4.48 6.08
CA SER A 145 -9.57 -3.70 6.14
C SER A 145 -9.84 -2.20 6.24
N ALA A 146 -10.85 -1.70 5.53
CA ALA A 146 -11.24 -0.29 5.59
C ALA A 146 -11.81 0.08 6.98
N SER A 147 -12.69 -0.74 7.55
CA SER A 147 -13.23 -0.50 8.89
C SER A 147 -12.15 -0.54 9.97
N THR A 148 -11.22 -1.50 9.90
CA THR A 148 -10.06 -1.56 10.82
C THR A 148 -9.20 -0.30 10.68
N CYS A 149 -8.91 0.13 9.46
CA CYS A 149 -8.14 1.35 9.19
C CYS A 149 -8.82 2.60 9.77
N ILE A 150 -10.12 2.75 9.57
CA ILE A 150 -10.90 3.89 10.08
C ILE A 150 -10.91 3.90 11.62
N LEU A 151 -11.19 2.76 12.26
CA LEU A 151 -11.24 2.64 13.72
C LEU A 151 -9.86 2.92 14.34
N ASN A 152 -8.79 2.38 13.76
CA ASN A 152 -7.43 2.64 14.23
C ASN A 152 -7.03 4.11 14.07
N SER A 153 -7.37 4.73 12.94
CA SER A 153 -7.10 6.15 12.70
C SER A 153 -7.83 7.05 13.70
N HIS A 154 -9.08 6.69 14.04
CA HIS A 154 -9.85 7.37 15.08
C HIS A 154 -9.20 7.21 16.44
N SER A 155 -8.83 5.99 16.82
CA SER A 155 -8.13 5.72 18.09
C SER A 155 -6.78 6.46 18.18
N LEU A 156 -6.01 6.56 17.11
CA LEU A 156 -4.77 7.33 17.09
C LEU A 156 -5.01 8.83 17.29
N ARG A 157 -6.09 9.36 16.73
CA ARG A 157 -6.49 10.75 16.95
C ARG A 157 -6.87 11.01 18.41
N GLU A 158 -7.57 10.09 19.05
CA GLU A 158 -7.93 10.19 20.47
C GLU A 158 -6.73 10.07 21.40
N GLU A 159 -5.82 9.10 21.17
CA GLU A 159 -4.70 8.80 22.07
C GLU A 159 -3.57 9.83 21.99
N VAL A 160 -3.22 10.29 20.80
CA VAL A 160 -2.06 11.18 20.60
C VAL A 160 -2.37 12.48 19.87
N GLY A 161 -3.61 12.69 19.40
CA GLY A 161 -3.99 13.84 18.59
C GLY A 161 -3.39 13.80 17.19
N TYR A 162 -2.99 12.60 16.70
CA TYR A 162 -2.41 12.47 15.38
C TYR A 162 -3.45 12.57 14.28
N VAL A 163 -3.19 13.42 13.29
CA VAL A 163 -4.00 13.53 12.07
C VAL A 163 -3.12 13.22 10.87
N GLN A 164 -3.57 12.28 10.06
CA GLN A 164 -2.82 11.83 8.88
C GLN A 164 -2.73 12.93 7.82
N GLU A 165 -1.51 13.20 7.34
CA GLU A 165 -1.29 14.13 6.23
C GLU A 165 -1.77 13.52 4.91
N GLN A 166 -2.83 14.07 4.34
CA GLN A 166 -3.49 13.50 3.15
C GLN A 166 -2.65 13.67 1.89
N ARG A 167 -2.08 14.86 1.67
CA ARG A 167 -1.45 15.21 0.39
C ARG A 167 -0.21 14.38 0.10
N LYS A 168 0.75 14.34 1.02
CA LYS A 168 2.03 13.63 0.81
C LYS A 168 1.91 12.13 0.99
N THR A 169 0.95 11.68 1.79
CA THR A 169 0.78 10.25 2.07
C THR A 169 -0.07 9.55 1.01
N PHE A 170 -1.11 10.21 0.49
CA PHE A 170 -2.06 9.55 -0.44
C PHE A 170 -2.06 10.19 -1.82
N VAL A 171 -2.23 11.52 -1.93
CA VAL A 171 -2.47 12.19 -3.22
C VAL A 171 -1.26 12.07 -4.14
N ILE A 172 -0.06 12.36 -3.64
CA ILE A 172 1.16 12.30 -4.47
C ILE A 172 1.48 10.88 -4.90
N PRO A 173 1.52 9.86 -4.00
CA PRO A 173 1.71 8.47 -4.43
C PRO A 173 0.62 7.97 -5.38
N ALA A 174 -0.65 8.39 -5.19
CA ALA A 174 -1.73 8.01 -6.09
C ALA A 174 -1.56 8.62 -7.50
N ALA A 175 -1.22 9.91 -7.60
CA ALA A 175 -0.93 10.55 -8.88
C ALA A 175 0.25 9.87 -9.60
N ALA A 176 1.33 9.60 -8.89
CA ALA A 176 2.49 8.87 -9.43
C ALA A 176 2.11 7.45 -9.87
N ALA A 177 1.27 6.75 -9.09
CA ALA A 177 0.82 5.41 -9.42
C ALA A 177 -0.13 5.36 -10.63
N VAL A 178 -0.96 6.37 -10.84
CA VAL A 178 -1.79 6.49 -12.05
C VAL A 178 -0.91 6.66 -13.29
N LEU A 179 0.10 7.53 -13.23
CA LEU A 179 1.08 7.69 -14.33
C LEU A 179 1.83 6.39 -14.60
N MET A 180 2.27 5.71 -13.54
CA MET A 180 2.90 4.39 -13.62
C MET A 180 1.97 3.37 -14.29
N GLY A 181 0.73 3.27 -13.85
CA GLY A 181 -0.25 2.31 -14.40
C GLY A 181 -0.54 2.54 -15.87
N GLY A 182 -0.71 3.82 -16.28
CA GLY A 182 -0.87 4.19 -17.68
C GLY A 182 0.33 3.82 -18.54
N ALA A 183 1.55 4.12 -18.08
CA ALA A 183 2.78 3.76 -18.78
C ALA A 183 2.98 2.25 -18.87
N ALA A 184 2.72 1.52 -17.78
CA ALA A 184 2.83 0.07 -17.74
C ALA A 184 1.86 -0.61 -18.72
N LEU A 185 0.61 -0.15 -18.75
CA LEU A 185 -0.39 -0.68 -19.69
C LEU A 185 0.01 -0.42 -21.14
N LEU A 186 0.44 0.80 -21.44
CA LEU A 186 0.85 1.19 -22.79
C LEU A 186 2.05 0.37 -23.28
N VAL A 187 3.07 0.22 -22.41
CA VAL A 187 4.25 -0.59 -22.73
C VAL A 187 3.88 -2.06 -22.91
N HIS A 188 3.03 -2.60 -22.03
CA HIS A 188 2.58 -3.98 -22.14
C HIS A 188 1.88 -4.23 -23.49
N LEU A 189 0.89 -3.41 -23.86
CA LEU A 189 0.14 -3.53 -25.11
C LEU A 189 1.02 -3.40 -26.35
N LEU A 190 2.00 -2.48 -26.33
CA LEU A 190 2.92 -2.30 -27.47
C LEU A 190 3.89 -3.47 -27.61
N PHE A 191 4.47 -3.95 -26.50
CA PHE A 191 5.47 -5.02 -26.54
C PHE A 191 4.81 -6.40 -26.77
N GLU A 192 3.59 -6.62 -26.33
CA GLU A 192 2.85 -7.87 -26.55
C GLU A 192 2.72 -8.18 -28.05
N LEU A 193 2.59 -7.16 -28.91
CA LEU A 193 2.51 -7.31 -30.36
C LEU A 193 3.80 -7.89 -30.99
N PHE A 194 4.96 -7.72 -30.34
CA PHE A 194 6.27 -8.07 -30.92
C PHE A 194 6.95 -9.25 -30.24
N VAL A 195 6.82 -9.38 -28.92
CA VAL A 195 7.68 -10.30 -28.13
C VAL A 195 6.87 -11.29 -27.27
N GLY A 196 5.54 -11.23 -27.35
CA GLY A 196 4.65 -12.10 -26.55
C GLY A 196 4.42 -11.59 -25.12
N THR A 197 3.33 -12.09 -24.53
CA THR A 197 2.76 -11.59 -23.25
C THR A 197 3.74 -11.65 -22.08
N GLN A 198 4.55 -12.71 -21.97
CA GLN A 198 5.44 -12.91 -20.81
C GLN A 198 6.56 -11.86 -20.77
N ILE A 199 7.27 -11.67 -21.89
CA ILE A 199 8.37 -10.70 -21.98
C ILE A 199 7.80 -9.29 -21.87
N ALA A 200 6.67 -9.01 -22.53
CA ALA A 200 5.96 -7.74 -22.44
C ALA A 200 5.61 -7.39 -20.98
N THR A 201 5.13 -8.37 -20.20
CA THR A 201 4.80 -8.17 -18.78
C THR A 201 6.02 -7.82 -17.94
N VAL A 202 7.14 -8.53 -18.13
CA VAL A 202 8.39 -8.23 -17.39
C VAL A 202 8.90 -6.83 -17.73
N VAL A 203 8.91 -6.45 -19.01
CA VAL A 203 9.32 -5.11 -19.46
C VAL A 203 8.39 -4.05 -18.88
N ALA A 204 7.07 -4.27 -18.94
CA ALA A 204 6.08 -3.36 -18.37
C ALA A 204 6.28 -3.14 -16.86
N LEU A 205 6.59 -4.20 -16.10
CA LEU A 205 6.89 -4.10 -14.67
C LEU A 205 8.15 -3.29 -14.38
N LEU A 206 9.21 -3.48 -15.16
CA LEU A 206 10.45 -2.70 -15.01
C LEU A 206 10.21 -1.21 -15.32
N VAL A 207 9.50 -0.92 -16.40
CA VAL A 207 9.11 0.45 -16.76
C VAL A 207 8.20 1.05 -15.71
N ALA A 208 7.25 0.29 -15.17
CA ALA A 208 6.38 0.74 -14.09
C ALA A 208 7.19 1.24 -12.89
N VAL A 209 8.15 0.45 -12.41
CA VAL A 209 9.00 0.84 -11.27
C VAL A 209 9.79 2.12 -11.57
N ALA A 210 10.36 2.23 -12.77
CA ALA A 210 11.12 3.41 -13.18
C ALA A 210 10.23 4.66 -13.26
N VAL A 211 9.08 4.57 -13.93
CA VAL A 211 8.12 5.68 -14.07
C VAL A 211 7.59 6.11 -12.73
N TYR A 212 7.25 5.16 -11.84
CA TYR A 212 6.79 5.48 -10.49
C TYR A 212 7.84 6.26 -9.70
N GLY A 213 9.09 5.76 -9.67
CA GLY A 213 10.18 6.41 -8.94
C GLY A 213 10.43 7.84 -9.44
N VAL A 214 10.49 8.04 -10.75
CA VAL A 214 10.67 9.37 -11.36
C VAL A 214 9.48 10.27 -11.04
N SER A 215 8.26 9.81 -11.27
CA SER A 215 7.04 10.59 -11.01
C SER A 215 6.91 11.00 -9.54
N LEU A 216 7.24 10.08 -8.61
CA LEU A 216 7.19 10.34 -7.18
C LEU A 216 8.16 11.47 -6.77
N ILE A 217 9.37 11.47 -7.34
CA ILE A 217 10.37 12.52 -7.07
C ILE A 217 9.94 13.85 -7.69
N LEU A 218 9.49 13.84 -8.94
CA LEU A 218 9.04 15.07 -9.64
C LEU A 218 7.84 15.73 -8.96
N LEU A 219 6.92 14.93 -8.42
CA LEU A 219 5.76 15.43 -7.67
C LEU A 219 6.11 15.87 -6.22
N GLY A 220 7.38 15.77 -5.82
CA GLY A 220 7.84 16.15 -4.48
C GLY A 220 7.36 15.18 -3.39
N GLY A 221 7.12 13.92 -3.75
CA GLY A 221 6.73 12.87 -2.82
C GLY A 221 7.82 12.50 -1.83
N LEU A 222 9.10 12.65 -2.21
CA LEU A 222 10.26 12.39 -1.36
C LEU A 222 11.12 13.63 -1.23
N THR A 223 11.48 13.97 0.01
CA THR A 223 12.45 15.03 0.30
C THR A 223 13.86 14.45 0.43
N GLU A 224 14.89 15.28 0.21
CA GLU A 224 16.30 14.85 0.37
C GLU A 224 16.58 14.30 1.77
N ALA A 225 15.97 14.92 2.80
CA ALA A 225 16.13 14.48 4.19
C ALA A 225 15.55 13.08 4.42
N GLU A 226 14.38 12.79 3.86
CA GLU A 226 13.72 11.49 3.96
C GLU A 226 14.47 10.40 3.17
N LEU A 227 14.99 10.75 1.99
CA LEU A 227 15.83 9.84 1.20
C LEU A 227 17.10 9.43 1.94
N ARG A 228 17.69 10.31 2.75
CA ARG A 228 18.90 9.99 3.56
C ARG A 228 18.61 9.05 4.72
N GLU A 229 17.38 8.98 5.21
CA GLU A 229 16.96 8.06 6.28
C GLU A 229 16.79 6.61 5.78
N VAL A 230 16.69 6.40 4.45
CA VAL A 230 16.57 5.06 3.84
C VAL A 230 17.95 4.38 3.73
N PRO A 231 18.05 3.06 3.93
CA PRO A 231 19.30 2.31 3.69
C PRO A 231 19.85 2.56 2.30
N LYS A 232 21.14 2.98 2.19
CA LYS A 232 21.81 3.45 0.96
C LYS A 232 21.25 4.75 0.38
N GLY A 233 20.48 5.54 1.12
CA GLY A 233 19.84 6.79 0.70
C GLY A 233 20.84 7.84 0.19
N THR A 234 22.06 7.90 0.70
CA THR A 234 23.10 8.81 0.22
C THR A 234 23.46 8.56 -1.27
N LYS A 235 23.47 7.29 -1.72
CA LYS A 235 23.70 6.95 -3.14
C LYS A 235 22.48 7.33 -3.99
N LEU A 236 21.27 7.14 -3.48
CA LEU A 236 20.04 7.54 -4.16
C LEU A 236 19.97 9.07 -4.31
N VAL A 237 20.30 9.81 -3.27
CA VAL A 237 20.37 11.29 -3.33
C VAL A 237 21.38 11.76 -4.38
N SER A 238 22.56 11.16 -4.42
CA SER A 238 23.59 11.53 -5.41
C SER A 238 23.15 11.23 -6.84
N LEU A 239 22.45 10.11 -7.06
CA LEU A 239 21.89 9.74 -8.36
C LEU A 239 20.76 10.71 -8.78
N CYS A 240 19.85 11.03 -7.87
CA CYS A 240 18.74 11.97 -8.13
C CYS A 240 19.25 13.40 -8.41
N LYS A 241 20.31 13.85 -7.71
CA LYS A 241 20.97 15.14 -8.00
C LYS A 241 21.65 15.13 -9.37
N LYS A 242 22.30 14.02 -9.74
CA LYS A 242 22.95 13.86 -11.04
C LYS A 242 21.95 13.87 -12.20
N LEU A 243 20.74 13.40 -11.95
CA LEU A 243 19.61 13.39 -12.90
C LEU A 243 18.75 14.66 -12.85
N HIS A 244 19.15 15.69 -12.08
CA HIS A 244 18.39 16.95 -11.87
C HIS A 244 16.94 16.75 -11.39
N LEU A 245 16.65 15.62 -10.72
CA LEU A 245 15.34 15.26 -10.21
C LEU A 245 15.05 15.84 -8.80
N LEU A 246 16.09 16.21 -8.04
CA LEU A 246 16.01 16.89 -6.75
C LEU A 246 16.55 18.30 -6.88
N ARG A 247 15.74 19.27 -6.47
CA ARG A 247 16.14 20.68 -6.24
C ARG A 247 16.71 20.87 -4.85
#